data_0de389e3d7618ec1fdcdad08ff5f602a
#
_entry.id   0de389e3d7618ec1fdcdad08ff5f602a
#
_cell.length_a   1.000
_cell.length_b   1.000
_cell.length_c   1.000
_cell.angle_alpha   90.00
_cell.angle_beta   90.00
_cell.angle_gamma   90.00
#
_symmetry.space_group_name_H-M   'P 1'
#
loop_
_entity.id
_entity.type
_entity.pdbx_description
1 polymer ?
#
loop_
_entity_poly.entity_id
_entity_poly.type
_entity_poly.pdbx_seq_one_letter_code
_entity_poly.pdbx_strand_id
1 'polypeptide(L)'
;MEDVKKELDAGKTYINLILAPDVDEETLEAIHIGLLEGDARDGSINLTLIGCKKIPSEGFMFFNMLKSIVLPDVTEIGENAFSDCPGLQKVVLGNLTKVYGNVRNNGIFDYCETRFIDLVLSKDQKVMNDGEAEGRYCWTADIITDYDLSYEHVSKKFLGYEFKSITCRYRVE
;
A
#
# COMPACT_ATOMS: atom_id res chain seq x y z
N MET A 1 -13.77 -7.13 -13.29
CA MET A 1 -13.29 -8.52 -13.11
C MET A 1 -12.91 -9.18 -14.42
N GLU A 2 -13.82 -9.29 -15.36
CA GLU A 2 -13.54 -9.88 -16.68
C GLU A 2 -12.33 -9.23 -17.38
N ASP A 3 -12.15 -7.92 -17.21
CA ASP A 3 -11.01 -7.18 -17.75
C ASP A 3 -9.67 -7.55 -17.12
N VAL A 4 -9.60 -7.74 -15.80
CA VAL A 4 -8.37 -8.14 -15.11
C VAL A 4 -7.94 -9.53 -15.55
N LYS A 5 -8.85 -10.49 -15.54
CA LYS A 5 -8.61 -11.85 -16.01
C LYS A 5 -8.13 -11.86 -17.46
N LYS A 6 -8.80 -11.14 -18.35
CA LYS A 6 -8.44 -11.04 -19.76
C LYS A 6 -7.02 -10.48 -19.98
N GLU A 7 -6.63 -9.47 -19.20
CA GLU A 7 -5.26 -8.92 -19.26
C GLU A 7 -4.23 -9.96 -18.84
N LEU A 8 -4.51 -10.73 -17.80
CA LEU A 8 -3.62 -11.80 -17.31
C LEU A 8 -3.53 -12.96 -18.27
N ASP A 9 -4.66 -13.41 -18.85
CA ASP A 9 -4.70 -14.46 -19.86
C ASP A 9 -3.91 -14.07 -21.12
N ALA A 10 -3.77 -12.76 -21.38
CA ALA A 10 -2.89 -12.21 -22.40
C ALA A 10 -1.40 -12.13 -21.98
N GLY A 11 -1.05 -12.63 -20.78
CA GLY A 11 0.31 -12.66 -20.27
C GLY A 11 0.80 -11.32 -19.71
N LYS A 12 -0.10 -10.36 -19.44
CA LYS A 12 0.28 -9.06 -18.87
C LYS A 12 0.55 -9.19 -17.38
N THR A 13 1.63 -8.56 -16.94
CA THR A 13 2.04 -8.48 -15.52
C THR A 13 1.89 -7.07 -14.94
N TYR A 14 1.45 -6.11 -15.75
CA TYR A 14 1.15 -4.74 -15.35
C TYR A 14 -0.34 -4.47 -15.51
N ILE A 15 -1.04 -4.29 -14.40
CA ILE A 15 -2.47 -4.05 -14.34
C ILE A 15 -2.71 -2.64 -13.79
N ASN A 16 -3.39 -1.81 -14.57
CA ASN A 16 -3.74 -0.45 -14.17
C ASN A 16 -5.26 -0.31 -14.13
N LEU A 17 -5.78 0.01 -12.97
CA LEU A 17 -7.22 0.21 -12.76
C LEU A 17 -7.49 1.64 -12.30
N ILE A 18 -8.55 2.24 -12.82
CA ILE A 18 -9.10 3.51 -12.34
C ILE A 18 -10.32 3.16 -11.49
N LEU A 19 -10.27 3.51 -10.22
CA LEU A 19 -11.28 3.14 -9.23
C LEU A 19 -12.05 4.37 -8.74
N ALA A 20 -13.24 4.11 -8.22
CA ALA A 20 -13.97 5.12 -7.44
C ALA A 20 -13.17 5.50 -6.18
N PRO A 21 -13.34 6.72 -5.64
CA PRO A 21 -12.61 7.18 -4.46
C PRO A 21 -12.81 6.30 -3.22
N ASP A 22 -14.00 5.73 -3.08
CA ASP A 22 -14.41 4.89 -1.96
C ASP A 22 -14.49 3.42 -2.43
N VAL A 23 -13.33 2.79 -2.52
CA VAL A 23 -13.24 1.36 -2.85
C VAL A 23 -13.65 0.56 -1.64
N ASP A 24 -14.63 -0.31 -1.81
CA ASP A 24 -15.09 -1.25 -0.79
C ASP A 24 -14.33 -2.59 -0.84
N GLU A 25 -14.54 -3.41 0.18
CA GLU A 25 -13.96 -4.74 0.26
C GLU A 25 -14.39 -5.61 -0.93
N GLU A 26 -15.65 -5.51 -1.36
CA GLU A 26 -16.19 -6.28 -2.48
C GLU A 26 -15.44 -6.00 -3.78
N THR A 27 -15.10 -4.73 -4.03
CA THR A 27 -14.30 -4.34 -5.21
C THR A 27 -12.88 -4.90 -5.15
N LEU A 28 -12.23 -4.87 -3.99
CA LEU A 28 -10.87 -5.43 -3.83
C LEU A 28 -10.88 -6.96 -3.89
N GLU A 29 -11.86 -7.61 -3.28
CA GLU A 29 -12.05 -9.05 -3.41
C GLU A 29 -12.27 -9.46 -4.87
N ALA A 30 -13.04 -8.67 -5.60
CA ALA A 30 -13.24 -8.86 -7.02
C ALA A 30 -11.95 -8.77 -7.83
N ILE A 31 -11.07 -7.83 -7.50
CA ILE A 31 -9.74 -7.73 -8.10
C ILE A 31 -8.90 -8.96 -7.75
N HIS A 32 -8.92 -9.38 -6.48
CA HIS A 32 -8.19 -10.57 -6.02
C HIS A 32 -8.63 -11.83 -6.74
N ILE A 33 -9.93 -12.07 -6.82
CA ILE A 33 -10.49 -13.20 -7.57
C ILE A 33 -10.05 -13.15 -9.04
N GLY A 34 -10.12 -11.99 -9.68
CA GLY A 34 -9.67 -11.80 -11.05
C GLY A 34 -8.18 -12.11 -11.25
N LEU A 35 -7.33 -11.78 -10.27
CA LEU A 35 -5.91 -12.09 -10.29
C LEU A 35 -5.65 -13.59 -10.09
N LEU A 36 -6.38 -14.25 -9.20
CA LEU A 36 -6.28 -15.69 -8.97
C LEU A 36 -6.77 -16.52 -10.17
N GLU A 37 -7.90 -16.15 -10.75
CA GLU A 37 -8.48 -16.83 -11.91
C GLU A 37 -7.63 -16.69 -13.18
N GLY A 38 -6.85 -15.62 -13.28
CA GLY A 38 -5.94 -15.36 -14.39
C GLY A 38 -4.58 -16.06 -14.28
N ASP A 39 -4.43 -17.03 -13.36
CA ASP A 39 -3.20 -17.80 -13.15
C ASP A 39 -1.97 -16.92 -12.88
N ALA A 40 -2.15 -15.82 -12.14
CA ALA A 40 -1.07 -14.93 -11.75
C ALA A 40 -0.11 -15.65 -10.81
N ARG A 41 1.19 -15.64 -11.16
CA ARG A 41 2.24 -16.26 -10.33
C ARG A 41 2.60 -15.38 -9.15
N ASP A 42 3.05 -16.01 -8.07
CA ASP A 42 3.55 -15.31 -6.89
C ASP A 42 4.65 -14.29 -7.28
N GLY A 43 4.54 -13.08 -6.75
CA GLY A 43 5.50 -12.00 -6.99
C GLY A 43 5.65 -11.57 -8.45
N SER A 44 4.62 -11.76 -9.30
CA SER A 44 4.70 -11.40 -10.73
C SER A 44 3.94 -10.14 -11.10
N ILE A 45 2.92 -9.73 -10.32
CA ILE A 45 1.97 -8.68 -10.71
C ILE A 45 2.40 -7.31 -10.19
N ASN A 46 2.37 -6.34 -11.10
CA ASN A 46 2.53 -4.92 -10.80
C ASN A 46 1.15 -4.25 -10.94
N LEU A 47 0.54 -3.91 -9.80
CA LEU A 47 -0.80 -3.36 -9.73
C LEU A 47 -0.75 -1.85 -9.49
N THR A 48 -1.51 -1.09 -10.27
CA THR A 48 -1.72 0.35 -10.06
C THR A 48 -3.20 0.63 -9.91
N LEU A 49 -3.59 1.28 -8.81
CA LEU A 49 -4.96 1.70 -8.56
C LEU A 49 -5.02 3.23 -8.47
N ILE A 50 -5.56 3.85 -9.50
CA ILE A 50 -5.74 5.32 -9.60
C ILE A 50 -7.11 5.68 -9.05
N GLY A 51 -7.18 6.76 -8.27
CA GLY A 51 -8.42 7.27 -7.68
C GLY A 51 -8.75 6.67 -6.32
N CYS A 52 -8.19 5.52 -5.97
CA CYS A 52 -8.40 4.86 -4.68
C CYS A 52 -7.89 5.73 -3.52
N LYS A 53 -8.78 6.19 -2.64
CA LYS A 53 -8.45 7.03 -1.47
C LYS A 53 -8.26 6.24 -0.19
N LYS A 54 -8.94 5.11 -0.07
CA LYS A 54 -8.92 4.28 1.12
C LYS A 54 -8.69 2.82 0.75
N ILE A 55 -7.86 2.16 1.54
CA ILE A 55 -7.73 0.71 1.53
C ILE A 55 -8.39 0.19 2.80
N PRO A 56 -9.39 -0.69 2.70
CA PRO A 56 -10.02 -1.29 3.88
C PRO A 56 -9.04 -2.19 4.64
N SER A 57 -9.42 -2.58 5.85
CA SER A 57 -8.67 -3.58 6.62
C SER A 57 -8.58 -4.87 5.82
N GLU A 58 -7.41 -5.50 5.85
CA GLU A 58 -7.13 -6.76 5.15
C GLU A 58 -7.26 -6.69 3.60
N GLY A 59 -7.42 -5.48 3.02
CA GLY A 59 -7.78 -5.28 1.61
C GLY A 59 -6.87 -5.96 0.60
N PHE A 60 -5.57 -6.12 0.88
CA PHE A 60 -4.59 -6.87 0.08
C PHE A 60 -3.89 -7.96 0.89
N MET A 61 -4.48 -8.39 1.99
CA MET A 61 -3.93 -9.47 2.78
C MET A 61 -3.85 -10.76 1.96
N PHE A 62 -2.72 -11.47 2.05
CA PHE A 62 -2.44 -12.72 1.30
C PHE A 62 -2.37 -12.58 -0.23
N PHE A 63 -2.18 -11.37 -0.76
CA PHE A 63 -1.96 -11.17 -2.20
C PHE A 63 -0.55 -11.60 -2.62
N ASN A 64 -0.28 -12.91 -2.61
CA ASN A 64 1.04 -13.48 -2.88
C ASN A 64 1.57 -13.13 -4.28
N MET A 65 0.68 -12.89 -5.25
CA MET A 65 1.04 -12.53 -6.62
C MET A 65 1.61 -11.12 -6.76
N LEU A 66 1.42 -10.22 -5.77
CA LEU A 66 1.91 -8.85 -5.88
C LEU A 66 3.42 -8.78 -5.83
N LYS A 67 4.02 -8.17 -6.85
CA LYS A 67 5.39 -7.70 -6.91
C LYS A 67 5.50 -6.22 -6.56
N SER A 68 4.58 -5.42 -7.08
CA SER A 68 4.49 -4.01 -6.76
C SER A 68 3.05 -3.53 -6.68
N ILE A 69 2.83 -2.53 -5.83
CA ILE A 69 1.57 -1.82 -5.77
C ILE A 69 1.80 -0.31 -5.81
N VAL A 70 1.00 0.39 -6.63
CA VAL A 70 1.05 1.84 -6.82
C VAL A 70 -0.32 2.43 -6.50
N LEU A 71 -0.37 3.21 -5.42
CA LEU A 71 -1.56 3.83 -4.84
C LEU A 71 -1.35 5.34 -4.71
N PRO A 72 -1.33 6.10 -5.81
CA PRO A 72 -0.89 7.50 -5.81
C PRO A 72 -1.85 8.43 -5.09
N ASP A 73 -3.10 8.03 -4.94
CA ASP A 73 -4.17 8.84 -4.38
C ASP A 73 -4.59 8.43 -2.97
N VAL A 74 -4.01 7.35 -2.42
CA VAL A 74 -4.39 6.82 -1.11
C VAL A 74 -4.06 7.81 0.01
N THR A 75 -5.00 7.97 0.93
CA THR A 75 -4.86 8.82 2.12
C THR A 75 -5.09 8.06 3.42
N GLU A 76 -5.78 6.92 3.34
CA GLU A 76 -6.13 6.11 4.51
C GLU A 76 -5.95 4.61 4.23
N ILE A 77 -5.36 3.88 5.17
CA ILE A 77 -5.11 2.44 5.05
C ILE A 77 -5.59 1.74 6.32
N GLY A 78 -6.35 0.67 6.16
CA GLY A 78 -6.87 -0.17 7.24
C GLY A 78 -5.83 -1.14 7.81
N GLU A 79 -6.19 -1.80 8.91
CA GLU A 79 -5.36 -2.81 9.59
C GLU A 79 -5.02 -3.98 8.65
N ASN A 80 -3.82 -4.54 8.77
CA ASN A 80 -3.36 -5.71 8.01
C ASN A 80 -3.47 -5.56 6.48
N ALA A 81 -3.59 -4.35 5.96
CA ALA A 81 -3.96 -4.13 4.55
C ALA A 81 -3.02 -4.81 3.54
N PHE A 82 -1.75 -4.99 3.85
CA PHE A 82 -0.75 -5.67 3.02
C PHE A 82 -0.06 -6.82 3.77
N SER A 83 -0.64 -7.29 4.87
CA SER A 83 -0.09 -8.43 5.61
C SER A 83 0.05 -9.67 4.72
N ASP A 84 1.07 -10.48 5.00
CA ASP A 84 1.31 -11.72 4.26
C ASP A 84 1.40 -11.56 2.73
N CYS A 85 2.11 -10.51 2.27
CA CYS A 85 2.44 -10.29 0.86
C CYS A 85 3.93 -10.59 0.59
N PRO A 86 4.35 -11.86 0.54
CA PRO A 86 5.79 -12.24 0.53
C PRO A 86 6.52 -11.85 -0.76
N GLY A 87 5.79 -11.66 -1.87
CA GLY A 87 6.36 -11.26 -3.17
C GLY A 87 6.56 -9.76 -3.33
N LEU A 88 6.10 -8.95 -2.37
CA LEU A 88 6.07 -7.50 -2.50
C LEU A 88 7.47 -6.89 -2.44
N GLN A 89 7.86 -6.15 -3.48
CA GLN A 89 9.17 -5.54 -3.64
C GLN A 89 9.13 -4.02 -3.80
N LYS A 90 7.97 -3.45 -4.15
CA LYS A 90 7.81 -2.02 -4.32
C LYS A 90 6.42 -1.56 -3.91
N VAL A 91 6.37 -0.50 -3.13
CA VAL A 91 5.13 0.15 -2.70
C VAL A 91 5.23 1.65 -2.97
N VAL A 92 4.25 2.19 -3.68
CA VAL A 92 4.13 3.64 -3.94
C VAL A 92 2.85 4.12 -3.30
N LEU A 93 2.95 5.06 -2.37
CA LEU A 93 1.82 5.58 -1.61
C LEU A 93 1.55 7.05 -1.92
N GLY A 94 0.28 7.44 -1.79
CA GLY A 94 -0.15 8.83 -1.80
C GLY A 94 0.22 9.55 -0.51
N ASN A 95 -0.47 10.66 -0.26
CA ASN A 95 -0.26 11.48 0.94
C ASN A 95 -1.11 10.93 2.10
N LEU A 96 -0.55 10.02 2.87
CA LEU A 96 -1.25 9.37 3.98
C LEU A 96 -1.58 10.36 5.09
N THR A 97 -2.81 10.28 5.57
CA THR A 97 -3.31 11.03 6.73
C THR A 97 -3.60 10.13 7.92
N LYS A 98 -3.97 8.88 7.67
CA LYS A 98 -4.26 7.88 8.70
C LYS A 98 -3.93 6.47 8.23
N VAL A 99 -3.30 5.69 9.10
CA VAL A 99 -3.04 4.26 8.90
C VAL A 99 -3.39 3.51 10.18
N TYR A 100 -4.31 2.57 10.12
CA TYR A 100 -4.72 1.75 11.25
C TYR A 100 -3.75 0.59 11.50
N GLY A 101 -3.65 0.18 12.76
CA GLY A 101 -2.67 -0.81 13.22
C GLY A 101 -1.25 -0.23 13.38
N ASN A 102 -0.38 -0.99 14.00
CA ASN A 102 1.05 -0.71 14.11
C ASN A 102 1.83 -2.02 14.21
N VAL A 103 3.16 -1.96 14.21
CA VAL A 103 4.04 -3.15 14.28
C VAL A 103 3.84 -4.06 15.51
N ARG A 104 3.04 -3.65 16.46
CA ARG A 104 2.70 -4.44 17.66
C ARG A 104 1.33 -5.10 17.55
N ASN A 105 0.47 -4.59 16.69
CA ASN A 105 -0.90 -5.04 16.57
C ASN A 105 -1.50 -4.65 15.21
N ASN A 106 -1.75 -5.66 14.36
CA ASN A 106 -2.40 -5.52 13.07
C ASN A 106 -1.75 -4.50 12.12
N GLY A 107 -0.42 -4.46 12.11
CA GLY A 107 0.31 -3.55 11.24
C GLY A 107 0.15 -3.87 9.76
N ILE A 108 0.17 -2.83 8.93
CA ILE A 108 -0.18 -2.98 7.50
C ILE A 108 0.79 -3.83 6.69
N PHE A 109 2.03 -4.02 7.15
CA PHE A 109 3.06 -4.84 6.50
C PHE A 109 3.50 -6.04 7.37
N ASP A 110 2.67 -6.46 8.30
CA ASP A 110 3.01 -7.63 9.13
C ASP A 110 3.24 -8.85 8.24
N TYR A 111 4.24 -9.65 8.60
CA TYR A 111 4.69 -10.82 7.83
C TYR A 111 5.18 -10.53 6.41
N CYS A 112 5.42 -9.25 6.05
CA CYS A 112 6.12 -8.87 4.83
C CYS A 112 7.61 -8.73 5.10
N GLU A 113 8.44 -9.08 4.10
CA GLU A 113 9.87 -8.85 4.13
C GLU A 113 10.20 -7.40 3.74
N THR A 114 9.82 -6.43 4.60
CA THR A 114 9.91 -4.99 4.28
C THR A 114 11.33 -4.53 3.94
N ARG A 115 12.36 -5.20 4.45
CA ARG A 115 13.77 -4.93 4.12
C ARG A 115 14.14 -5.19 2.66
N PHE A 116 13.27 -5.83 1.90
CA PHE A 116 13.39 -6.01 0.45
C PHE A 116 12.47 -5.10 -0.36
N ILE A 117 11.66 -4.27 0.32
CA ILE A 117 10.70 -3.36 -0.30
C ILE A 117 11.34 -1.99 -0.52
N ASP A 118 11.23 -1.48 -1.75
CA ASP A 118 11.47 -0.08 -2.08
C ASP A 118 10.16 0.70 -1.85
N LEU A 119 10.16 1.58 -0.83
CA LEU A 119 9.02 2.42 -0.50
C LEU A 119 9.17 3.78 -1.17
N VAL A 120 8.11 4.23 -1.85
CA VAL A 120 8.03 5.56 -2.46
C VAL A 120 6.87 6.32 -1.82
N LEU A 121 7.19 7.41 -1.14
CA LEU A 121 6.23 8.31 -0.51
C LEU A 121 5.94 9.53 -1.38
N SER A 122 4.78 10.15 -1.15
CA SER A 122 4.50 11.48 -1.69
C SER A 122 5.50 12.50 -1.13
N LYS A 123 5.90 13.47 -1.94
CA LYS A 123 6.72 14.61 -1.45
C LYS A 123 6.03 15.40 -0.35
N ASP A 124 4.70 15.38 -0.31
CA ASP A 124 3.89 16.09 0.66
C ASP A 124 3.55 15.24 1.89
N GLN A 125 4.11 14.01 1.97
CA GLN A 125 3.91 13.14 3.12
C GLN A 125 4.46 13.78 4.38
N LYS A 126 3.60 13.94 5.37
CA LYS A 126 3.99 14.43 6.70
C LYS A 126 4.43 13.29 7.59
N VAL A 127 5.13 13.63 8.67
CA VAL A 127 5.48 12.67 9.71
C VAL A 127 4.22 12.02 10.23
N MET A 128 4.28 10.70 10.40
CA MET A 128 3.20 9.90 10.97
C MET A 128 3.51 9.62 12.44
N ASN A 129 2.56 9.94 13.30
CA ASN A 129 2.67 9.74 14.76
C ASN A 129 1.89 8.51 15.17
N ASP A 130 2.57 7.58 15.87
CA ASP A 130 1.96 6.40 16.48
C ASP A 130 1.07 6.81 17.65
N GLY A 131 -0.13 6.25 17.72
CA GLY A 131 -1.10 6.55 18.76
C GLY A 131 -2.32 5.65 18.71
N GLU A 132 -3.41 6.16 19.22
CA GLU A 132 -4.71 5.47 19.21
C GLU A 132 -5.81 6.41 18.72
N ALA A 133 -6.69 5.89 17.91
CA ALA A 133 -7.92 6.55 17.50
C ALA A 133 -9.06 5.53 17.42
N GLU A 134 -10.25 5.91 17.89
CA GLU A 134 -11.44 5.06 17.83
C GLU A 134 -11.25 3.69 18.52
N GLY A 135 -10.40 3.65 19.59
CA GLY A 135 -10.12 2.43 20.34
C GLY A 135 -9.16 1.45 19.64
N ARG A 136 -8.47 1.88 18.57
CA ARG A 136 -7.51 1.08 17.81
C ARG A 136 -6.17 1.80 17.71
N TYR A 137 -5.09 1.04 17.61
CA TYR A 137 -3.78 1.60 17.24
C TYR A 137 -3.85 2.22 15.85
N CYS A 138 -3.28 3.40 15.70
CA CYS A 138 -3.17 4.04 14.40
C CYS A 138 -2.02 5.03 14.33
N TRP A 139 -1.56 5.27 13.11
CA TRP A 139 -0.66 6.36 12.74
C TRP A 139 -1.48 7.50 12.16
N THR A 140 -1.23 8.72 12.62
CA THR A 140 -1.87 9.92 12.10
C THR A 140 -0.81 10.93 11.62
N ALA A 141 -1.07 11.57 10.48
CA ALA A 141 -0.21 12.62 9.99
C ALA A 141 -0.28 13.84 10.90
N ASP A 142 0.87 14.42 11.23
CA ASP A 142 0.94 15.64 12.01
C ASP A 142 0.45 16.84 11.19
N ILE A 143 -0.45 17.62 11.77
CA ILE A 143 -1.02 18.80 11.12
C ILE A 143 -0.08 20.01 11.23
N ILE A 144 0.92 20.00 12.10
CA ILE A 144 1.58 21.21 12.62
C ILE A 144 3.08 21.31 12.31
N THR A 145 3.76 20.33 11.77
CA THR A 145 5.21 20.42 11.66
C THR A 145 5.75 20.62 10.25
N ASP A 146 6.59 21.64 10.10
CA ASP A 146 7.64 21.76 9.07
C ASP A 146 8.71 20.66 9.25
N TYR A 147 8.30 19.45 9.66
CA TYR A 147 9.23 18.35 9.90
C TYR A 147 9.58 17.71 8.57
N ASP A 148 10.84 17.75 8.27
CA ASP A 148 11.42 17.20 7.07
C ASP A 148 11.40 15.66 7.17
N LEU A 149 10.79 14.97 6.20
CA LEU A 149 10.86 13.51 6.00
C LEU A 149 12.30 12.98 5.79
N SER A 150 13.30 13.87 5.79
CA SER A 150 14.71 13.49 5.70
C SER A 150 15.10 12.44 6.73
N TYR A 151 14.47 12.44 7.92
CA TYR A 151 14.77 11.45 8.95
C TYR A 151 14.32 10.04 8.56
N GLU A 152 13.08 9.86 8.10
CA GLU A 152 12.60 8.55 7.63
C GLU A 152 13.39 8.08 6.43
N HIS A 153 13.69 8.96 5.51
CA HIS A 153 14.51 8.66 4.35
C HIS A 153 15.91 8.17 4.76
N VAL A 154 16.58 8.85 5.70
CA VAL A 154 17.91 8.47 6.19
C VAL A 154 17.86 7.20 7.02
N SER A 155 16.88 7.07 7.92
CA SER A 155 16.71 5.91 8.79
C SER A 155 16.14 4.69 8.08
N LYS A 156 15.56 4.87 6.89
CA LYS A 156 14.80 3.85 6.14
C LYS A 156 13.66 3.23 6.95
N LYS A 157 13.08 4.00 7.88
CA LYS A 157 11.96 3.58 8.71
C LYS A 157 10.73 4.41 8.40
N PHE A 158 9.60 3.72 8.25
CA PHE A 158 8.29 4.34 8.09
C PHE A 158 7.23 3.45 8.74
N LEU A 159 6.30 4.03 9.50
CA LEU A 159 5.27 3.32 10.25
C LEU A 159 5.83 2.18 11.14
N GLY A 160 7.01 2.37 11.70
CA GLY A 160 7.69 1.38 12.54
C GLY A 160 8.42 0.26 11.78
N TYR A 161 8.27 0.16 10.47
CA TYR A 161 8.96 -0.84 9.64
C TYR A 161 10.26 -0.28 9.04
N GLU A 162 11.24 -1.16 8.88
CA GLU A 162 12.49 -0.85 8.16
C GLU A 162 12.38 -1.32 6.71
N PHE A 163 12.70 -0.43 5.77
CA PHE A 163 12.61 -0.70 4.33
C PHE A 163 13.99 -0.79 3.69
N LYS A 164 14.07 -1.42 2.51
CA LYS A 164 15.28 -1.44 1.69
C LYS A 164 15.70 -0.03 1.28
N SER A 165 14.74 0.76 0.84
CA SER A 165 14.89 2.18 0.53
C SER A 165 13.60 2.94 0.78
N ILE A 166 13.72 4.22 1.12
CA ILE A 166 12.60 5.15 1.12
C ILE A 166 12.97 6.32 0.22
N THR A 167 12.09 6.65 -0.73
CA THR A 167 12.24 7.80 -1.61
C THR A 167 10.98 8.66 -1.59
N CYS A 168 11.13 9.98 -1.68
CA CYS A 168 10.01 10.90 -1.79
C CYS A 168 9.82 11.28 -3.26
N ARG A 169 8.61 11.07 -3.77
CA ARG A 169 8.28 11.33 -5.16
C ARG A 169 7.87 12.79 -5.35
N TYR A 170 8.59 13.51 -6.20
CA TYR A 170 8.10 14.80 -6.67
C TYR A 170 6.84 14.59 -7.52
N ARG A 171 5.82 15.42 -7.28
CA ARG A 171 4.65 15.47 -8.16
C ARG A 171 5.17 15.88 -9.55
N VAL A 172 4.95 15.02 -10.53
CA VAL A 172 5.00 15.45 -11.94
C VAL A 172 3.66 16.16 -12.16
N GLU A 173 3.69 17.47 -12.34
CA GLU A 173 2.53 18.26 -12.74
C GLU A 173 2.03 17.85 -14.13
#